data_0d1c22f7fc61da495ee883c65bff8358
#
_entry.id   0d1c22f7fc61da495ee883c65bff8358
#
_cell.length_a   1.000
_cell.length_b   1.000
_cell.length_c   1.000
_cell.angle_alpha   90.00
_cell.angle_beta   90.00
_cell.angle_gamma   90.00
#
_symmetry.space_group_name_H-M   'P 1'
#
loop_
_entity.id
_entity.type
_entity.pdbx_description
1 polymer ?
#
loop_
_entity_poly.entity_id
_entity_poly.type
_entity_poly.pdbx_seq_one_letter_code
_entity_poly.pdbx_strand_id
1 'polypeptide(L)'
;TVSRAGVTLRPQMVAGVTSGDNARVIRQSNDRERLSPLERAQIIDAHAIHLLGTVERLRGNAQASKTAQLKGLTDAIAVREGRVTSIIRLRSQMLGELALAEGASGDKAAAAARFRGSVDLLAVEYPETNALASARARYAAFLTRQGQDDKAMAIYREVVNALASSQRSTAGMANMMSPYYRLLAARSASDPKAIEDFFVASQLQIRPGVADTQAVLARELPSGSNDGARLFRQATTLGRDLERARIEDARLSQLPASAGTNP
;
A
#
# COMPACT_ATOMS: atom_id res chain seq x y z
N THR A 1 18.41 16.67 22.85
CA THR A 1 18.66 17.22 21.52
C THR A 1 18.96 16.06 20.57
N VAL A 2 17.91 15.58 19.87
CA VAL A 2 18.05 14.56 18.83
C VAL A 2 18.46 15.28 17.55
N SER A 3 19.74 15.16 17.14
CA SER A 3 20.23 15.65 15.88
C SER A 3 19.62 14.84 14.74
N ARG A 4 18.71 15.44 13.97
CA ARG A 4 18.30 14.92 12.69
C ARG A 4 19.49 15.04 11.73
N ALA A 5 20.13 13.91 11.40
CA ALA A 5 21.04 13.86 10.27
C ALA A 5 20.23 13.98 8.98
N GLY A 6 19.89 15.21 8.60
CA GLY A 6 19.41 15.52 7.26
C GLY A 6 20.60 15.40 6.31
N VAL A 7 20.45 14.62 5.24
CA VAL A 7 21.36 14.69 4.11
C VAL A 7 21.28 16.09 3.55
N THR A 8 22.27 16.92 3.82
CA THR A 8 22.42 18.24 3.20
C THR A 8 22.85 18.02 1.75
N LEU A 9 21.89 18.03 0.85
CA LEU A 9 22.18 18.10 -0.58
C LEU A 9 22.99 19.36 -0.85
N ARG A 10 24.09 19.23 -1.60
CA ARG A 10 24.90 20.39 -1.97
C ARG A 10 24.02 21.40 -2.70
N PRO A 11 24.19 22.71 -2.47
CA PRO A 11 23.35 23.74 -3.08
C PRO A 11 23.23 23.65 -4.61
N GLN A 12 24.26 23.13 -5.28
CA GLN A 12 24.30 22.91 -6.72
C GLN A 12 23.40 21.77 -7.21
N MET A 13 23.15 20.74 -6.37
CA MET A 13 22.18 19.68 -6.70
C MET A 13 20.73 20.14 -6.50
N VAL A 14 20.52 21.10 -5.59
CA VAL A 14 19.20 21.67 -5.33
C VAL A 14 18.83 22.68 -6.42
N ALA A 15 19.80 23.45 -6.95
CA ALA A 15 19.56 24.46 -7.98
C ALA A 15 19.02 23.91 -9.29
N GLY A 16 19.44 22.68 -9.69
CA GLY A 16 18.94 22.02 -10.90
C GLY A 16 17.52 21.46 -10.76
N VAL A 17 17.06 21.19 -9.54
CA VAL A 17 15.73 20.65 -9.25
C VAL A 17 14.73 21.77 -8.92
N THR A 18 15.24 22.95 -8.53
CA THR A 18 14.41 24.08 -8.04
C THR A 18 14.13 25.15 -9.09
N SER A 19 14.62 25.02 -10.33
CA SER A 19 14.31 25.91 -11.42
C SER A 19 13.19 25.35 -12.29
N GLY A 20 12.01 25.97 -12.26
CA GLY A 20 10.86 25.64 -13.11
C GLY A 20 9.67 25.05 -12.37
N ASP A 21 8.70 24.57 -13.14
CA ASP A 21 7.42 24.02 -12.63
C ASP A 21 7.60 22.82 -11.67
N ASN A 22 8.69 22.06 -11.80
CA ASN A 22 9.03 20.96 -10.88
C ASN A 22 9.27 21.45 -9.44
N ALA A 23 9.83 22.63 -9.25
CA ALA A 23 10.01 23.22 -7.92
C ALA A 23 8.67 23.59 -7.26
N ARG A 24 7.66 23.97 -8.05
CA ARG A 24 6.30 24.23 -7.54
C ARG A 24 5.63 22.93 -7.10
N VAL A 25 5.76 21.86 -7.90
CA VAL A 25 5.20 20.54 -7.57
C VAL A 25 5.83 19.97 -6.31
N ILE A 26 7.17 20.06 -6.18
CA ILE A 26 7.90 19.59 -4.98
C ILE A 26 7.55 20.44 -3.75
N ARG A 27 7.41 21.77 -3.89
CA ARG A 27 6.96 22.63 -2.78
C ARG A 27 5.52 22.35 -2.39
N GLN A 28 4.62 22.15 -3.34
CA GLN A 28 3.23 21.77 -3.08
C GLN A 28 3.11 20.40 -2.42
N SER A 29 3.95 19.44 -2.79
CA SER A 29 4.06 18.14 -2.14
C SER A 29 4.52 18.28 -0.67
N ASN A 30 5.60 19.02 -0.43
CA ASN A 30 6.12 19.26 0.92
C ASN A 30 5.17 20.07 1.81
N ASP A 31 4.46 21.06 1.26
CA ASP A 31 3.47 21.83 2.02
C ASP A 31 2.20 21.02 2.33
N ARG A 32 1.85 20.06 1.47
CA ARG A 32 0.76 19.10 1.72
C ARG A 32 1.06 18.17 2.90
N GLU A 33 2.33 17.88 3.17
CA GLU A 33 2.74 17.01 4.28
C GLU A 33 2.91 17.74 5.62
N ARG A 34 2.94 19.08 5.65
CA ARG A 34 3.03 19.85 6.90
C ARG A 34 1.65 19.96 7.57
N LEU A 35 1.31 18.92 8.29
CA LEU A 35 0.07 18.89 9.07
C LEU A 35 0.20 19.75 10.33
N SER A 36 -0.82 20.57 10.60
CA SER A 36 -0.98 21.24 11.89
C SER A 36 -1.20 20.24 13.02
N PRO A 37 -1.00 20.64 14.29
CA PRO A 37 -1.30 19.78 15.43
C PRO A 37 -2.75 19.28 15.44
N LEU A 38 -3.70 20.12 15.03
CA LEU A 38 -5.13 19.79 14.95
C LEU A 38 -5.38 18.73 13.87
N GLU A 39 -4.85 18.92 12.66
CA GLU A 39 -5.00 17.93 11.58
C GLU A 39 -4.41 16.57 11.94
N ARG A 40 -3.26 16.56 12.65
CA ARG A 40 -2.66 15.33 13.16
C ARG A 40 -3.56 14.64 14.17
N ALA A 41 -4.16 15.39 15.09
CA ALA A 41 -5.11 14.85 16.06
C ALA A 41 -6.33 14.24 15.34
N GLN A 42 -6.91 14.96 14.38
CA GLN A 42 -8.04 14.46 13.58
C GLN A 42 -7.72 13.16 12.83
N ILE A 43 -6.51 13.03 12.28
CA ILE A 43 -6.08 11.79 11.62
C ILE A 43 -5.95 10.64 12.63
N ILE A 44 -5.41 10.91 13.82
CA ILE A 44 -5.30 9.91 14.89
C ILE A 44 -6.69 9.45 15.33
N ASP A 45 -7.62 10.37 15.51
CA ASP A 45 -9.00 10.07 15.90
C ASP A 45 -9.70 9.23 14.81
N ALA A 46 -9.56 9.60 13.55
CA ALA A 46 -10.09 8.81 12.44
C ALA A 46 -9.50 7.39 12.40
N HIS A 47 -8.20 7.26 12.70
CA HIS A 47 -7.54 5.96 12.79
C HIS A 47 -8.05 5.14 13.97
N ALA A 48 -8.24 5.75 15.15
CA ALA A 48 -8.79 5.07 16.31
C ALA A 48 -10.22 4.55 16.03
N ILE A 49 -11.05 5.34 15.36
CA ILE A 49 -12.40 4.93 14.94
C ILE A 49 -12.34 3.78 13.94
N HIS A 50 -11.40 3.81 12.98
CA HIS A 50 -11.16 2.69 12.07
C HIS A 50 -10.80 1.40 12.82
N LEU A 51 -9.89 1.47 13.79
CA LEU A 51 -9.52 0.30 14.59
C LEU A 51 -10.69 -0.23 15.41
N LEU A 52 -11.50 0.65 16.00
CA LEU A 52 -12.73 0.27 16.68
C LEU A 52 -13.68 -0.48 15.73
N GLY A 53 -13.90 0.04 14.54
CA GLY A 53 -14.71 -0.63 13.51
C GLY A 53 -14.17 -2.01 13.12
N THR A 54 -12.85 -2.16 13.05
CA THR A 54 -12.21 -3.46 12.79
C THR A 54 -12.45 -4.44 13.94
N VAL A 55 -12.34 -3.98 15.20
CA VAL A 55 -12.64 -4.79 16.38
C VAL A 55 -14.11 -5.24 16.38
N GLU A 56 -15.05 -4.34 16.09
CA GLU A 56 -16.47 -4.69 16.02
C GLU A 56 -16.76 -5.74 14.94
N ARG A 57 -16.10 -5.65 13.78
CA ARG A 57 -16.20 -6.70 12.75
C ARG A 57 -15.69 -8.06 13.24
N LEU A 58 -14.56 -8.07 13.92
CA LEU A 58 -13.98 -9.31 14.47
C LEU A 58 -14.86 -9.92 15.57
N ARG A 59 -15.66 -9.10 16.27
CA ARG A 59 -16.70 -9.56 17.22
C ARG A 59 -17.99 -10.04 16.55
N GLY A 60 -18.11 -9.92 15.23
CA GLY A 60 -19.31 -10.26 14.49
C GLY A 60 -20.34 -9.13 14.40
N ASN A 61 -20.05 -7.95 14.93
CA ASN A 61 -20.96 -6.79 14.96
C ASN A 61 -20.85 -6.00 13.64
N ALA A 62 -21.31 -6.58 12.53
CA ALA A 62 -21.16 -5.99 11.19
C ALA A 62 -21.75 -4.57 11.10
N GLN A 63 -22.90 -4.31 11.72
CA GLN A 63 -23.53 -2.99 11.68
C GLN A 63 -22.73 -1.94 12.46
N ALA A 64 -22.23 -2.25 13.65
CA ALA A 64 -21.37 -1.36 14.42
C ALA A 64 -20.06 -1.08 13.68
N SER A 65 -19.48 -2.11 13.09
CA SER A 65 -18.30 -1.97 12.21
C SER A 65 -18.57 -1.02 11.05
N LYS A 66 -19.66 -1.22 10.30
CA LYS A 66 -20.04 -0.35 9.19
C LYS A 66 -20.17 1.11 9.62
N THR A 67 -20.86 1.36 10.73
CA THR A 67 -21.04 2.71 11.27
C THR A 67 -19.70 3.37 11.63
N ALA A 68 -18.84 2.64 12.34
CA ALA A 68 -17.51 3.14 12.71
C ALA A 68 -16.63 3.41 11.47
N GLN A 69 -16.60 2.49 10.50
CA GLN A 69 -15.79 2.67 9.28
C GLN A 69 -16.28 3.87 8.45
N LEU A 70 -17.59 4.07 8.31
CA LEU A 70 -18.15 5.24 7.62
C LEU A 70 -17.78 6.54 8.33
N LYS A 71 -17.91 6.57 9.68
CA LYS A 71 -17.52 7.74 10.46
C LYS A 71 -16.03 8.04 10.29
N GLY A 72 -15.15 7.06 10.48
CA GLY A 72 -13.71 7.23 10.32
C GLY A 72 -13.33 7.72 8.91
N LEU A 73 -14.00 7.19 7.87
CA LEU A 73 -13.79 7.60 6.49
C LEU A 73 -14.21 9.07 6.27
N THR A 74 -15.36 9.49 6.81
CA THR A 74 -15.82 10.87 6.75
C THR A 74 -14.86 11.82 7.47
N ASP A 75 -14.43 11.46 8.68
CA ASP A 75 -13.49 12.26 9.47
C ASP A 75 -12.13 12.38 8.77
N ALA A 76 -11.63 11.29 8.16
CA ALA A 76 -10.40 11.30 7.40
C ALA A 76 -10.48 12.19 6.15
N ILE A 77 -11.62 12.18 5.44
CA ILE A 77 -11.85 13.02 4.26
C ILE A 77 -11.96 14.51 4.65
N ALA A 78 -12.48 14.82 5.83
CA ALA A 78 -12.59 16.20 6.31
C ALA A 78 -11.22 16.88 6.44
N VAL A 79 -10.14 16.12 6.67
CA VAL A 79 -8.78 16.65 6.69
C VAL A 79 -8.29 16.86 5.27
N ARG A 80 -8.22 18.10 4.81
CA ARG A 80 -7.73 18.49 3.46
C ARG A 80 -8.35 17.68 2.32
N GLU A 81 -9.64 17.41 2.38
CA GLU A 81 -10.37 16.60 1.40
C GLU A 81 -9.80 15.17 1.24
N GLY A 82 -9.11 14.67 2.25
CA GLY A 82 -8.48 13.37 2.24
C GLY A 82 -7.25 13.25 1.32
N ARG A 83 -6.66 14.36 0.89
CA ARG A 83 -5.52 14.40 -0.06
C ARG A 83 -4.16 14.27 0.62
N VAL A 84 -4.12 14.07 1.91
CA VAL A 84 -2.87 13.84 2.65
C VAL A 84 -2.39 12.41 2.43
N THR A 85 -1.12 12.24 2.15
CA THR A 85 -0.50 10.94 1.83
C THR A 85 -0.84 9.84 2.85
N SER A 86 -0.74 10.12 4.15
CA SER A 86 -1.09 9.17 5.22
C SER A 86 -2.59 8.84 5.25
N ILE A 87 -3.46 9.79 4.90
CA ILE A 87 -4.91 9.61 4.87
C ILE A 87 -5.34 8.71 3.70
N ILE A 88 -4.69 8.82 2.55
CA ILE A 88 -5.03 8.02 1.36
C ILE A 88 -4.92 6.52 1.69
N ARG A 89 -3.82 6.12 2.32
CA ARG A 89 -3.64 4.74 2.75
C ARG A 89 -4.68 4.32 3.79
N LEU A 90 -4.98 5.18 4.76
CA LEU A 90 -5.99 4.94 5.79
C LEU A 90 -7.38 4.79 5.16
N ARG A 91 -7.75 5.66 4.22
CA ARG A 91 -9.01 5.57 3.47
C ARG A 91 -9.15 4.23 2.74
N SER A 92 -8.08 3.79 2.06
CA SER A 92 -8.08 2.48 1.39
C SER A 92 -8.31 1.33 2.39
N GLN A 93 -7.70 1.38 3.57
CA GLN A 93 -7.91 0.39 4.62
C GLN A 93 -9.36 0.40 5.13
N MET A 94 -9.91 1.59 5.38
CA MET A 94 -11.33 1.77 5.81
C MET A 94 -12.31 1.24 4.77
N LEU A 95 -12.07 1.51 3.47
CA LEU A 95 -12.88 0.97 2.38
C LEU A 95 -12.83 -0.56 2.36
N GLY A 96 -11.66 -1.16 2.58
CA GLY A 96 -11.52 -2.61 2.65
C GLY A 96 -12.26 -3.23 3.84
N GLU A 97 -12.19 -2.61 5.03
CA GLU A 97 -12.91 -3.07 6.22
C GLU A 97 -14.44 -2.87 6.07
N LEU A 98 -14.85 -1.75 5.47
CA LEU A 98 -16.26 -1.48 5.15
C LEU A 98 -16.81 -2.54 4.19
N ALA A 99 -16.04 -2.90 3.16
CA ALA A 99 -16.40 -3.96 2.23
C ALA A 99 -16.60 -5.31 2.94
N LEU A 100 -15.74 -5.64 3.92
CA LEU A 100 -15.89 -6.86 4.70
C LEU A 100 -17.17 -6.83 5.55
N ALA A 101 -17.50 -5.69 6.16
CA ALA A 101 -18.72 -5.53 6.96
C ALA A 101 -19.99 -5.60 6.08
N GLU A 102 -20.00 -4.92 4.92
CA GLU A 102 -21.11 -4.97 3.96
C GLU A 102 -21.29 -6.38 3.39
N GLY A 103 -20.20 -7.07 3.07
CA GLY A 103 -20.25 -8.47 2.63
C GLY A 103 -20.80 -9.43 3.70
N ALA A 104 -20.45 -9.22 4.95
CA ALA A 104 -20.98 -9.99 6.09
C ALA A 104 -22.49 -9.71 6.31
N SER A 105 -22.95 -8.51 6.01
CA SER A 105 -24.39 -8.16 6.06
C SER A 105 -25.18 -8.61 4.82
N GLY A 106 -24.52 -9.28 3.85
CA GLY A 106 -25.16 -9.78 2.63
C GLY A 106 -25.18 -8.79 1.46
N ASP A 107 -24.74 -7.55 1.65
CA ASP A 107 -24.67 -6.56 0.56
C ASP A 107 -23.40 -6.76 -0.28
N LYS A 108 -23.46 -7.77 -1.15
CA LYS A 108 -22.34 -8.16 -2.01
C LYS A 108 -21.98 -7.08 -3.04
N ALA A 109 -22.97 -6.32 -3.51
CA ALA A 109 -22.76 -5.27 -4.50
C ALA A 109 -22.01 -4.09 -3.90
N ALA A 110 -22.43 -3.60 -2.74
CA ALA A 110 -21.73 -2.56 -2.00
C ALA A 110 -20.30 -3.00 -1.63
N ALA A 111 -20.14 -4.21 -1.11
CA ALA A 111 -18.82 -4.77 -0.78
C ALA A 111 -17.87 -4.77 -1.98
N ALA A 112 -18.33 -5.22 -3.16
CA ALA A 112 -17.55 -5.20 -4.38
C ALA A 112 -17.15 -3.78 -4.80
N ALA A 113 -18.08 -2.82 -4.69
CA ALA A 113 -17.82 -1.41 -4.99
C ALA A 113 -16.75 -0.82 -4.04
N ARG A 114 -16.82 -1.12 -2.73
CA ARG A 114 -15.84 -0.67 -1.74
C ARG A 114 -14.45 -1.25 -1.98
N PHE A 115 -14.35 -2.57 -2.28
CA PHE A 115 -13.08 -3.18 -2.62
C PHE A 115 -12.46 -2.55 -3.88
N ARG A 116 -13.25 -2.31 -4.92
CA ARG A 116 -12.77 -1.60 -6.12
C ARG A 116 -12.28 -0.22 -5.77
N GLY A 117 -13.06 0.58 -5.07
CA GLY A 117 -12.66 1.92 -4.65
C GLY A 117 -11.37 1.95 -3.80
N SER A 118 -11.14 0.91 -2.97
CA SER A 118 -9.88 0.75 -2.23
C SER A 118 -8.68 0.51 -3.17
N VAL A 119 -8.87 -0.34 -4.20
CA VAL A 119 -7.83 -0.64 -5.20
C VAL A 119 -7.57 0.59 -6.08
N ASP A 120 -8.62 1.22 -6.60
CA ASP A 120 -8.53 2.38 -7.50
C ASP A 120 -7.80 3.55 -6.83
N LEU A 121 -8.13 3.81 -5.55
CA LEU A 121 -7.46 4.85 -4.76
C LEU A 121 -5.96 4.61 -4.65
N LEU A 122 -5.54 3.37 -4.38
CA LEU A 122 -4.11 3.03 -4.27
C LEU A 122 -3.44 2.92 -5.63
N ALA A 123 -4.13 2.52 -6.68
CA ALA A 123 -3.57 2.45 -8.02
C ALA A 123 -3.15 3.83 -8.53
N VAL A 124 -3.90 4.87 -8.19
CA VAL A 124 -3.59 6.26 -8.56
C VAL A 124 -2.49 6.86 -7.68
N GLU A 125 -2.61 6.67 -6.36
CA GLU A 125 -1.77 7.42 -5.41
C GLU A 125 -0.52 6.63 -4.96
N TYR A 126 -0.57 5.31 -5.03
CA TYR A 126 0.48 4.40 -4.58
C TYR A 126 0.69 3.24 -5.55
N PRO A 127 0.96 3.51 -6.83
CA PRO A 127 1.26 2.46 -7.80
C PRO A 127 2.45 1.61 -7.33
N GLU A 128 2.46 0.36 -7.73
CA GLU A 128 3.57 -0.59 -7.48
C GLU A 128 3.94 -0.80 -6.00
N THR A 129 3.03 -0.56 -5.06
CA THR A 129 3.28 -0.75 -3.62
C THR A 129 2.69 -2.06 -3.10
N ASN A 130 3.26 -2.56 -1.98
CA ASN A 130 2.67 -3.68 -1.25
C ASN A 130 1.26 -3.37 -0.72
N ALA A 131 0.93 -2.09 -0.51
CA ALA A 131 -0.41 -1.67 -0.12
C ALA A 131 -1.43 -1.95 -1.23
N LEU A 132 -1.09 -1.59 -2.47
CA LEU A 132 -1.92 -1.90 -3.65
C LEU A 132 -2.03 -3.41 -3.87
N ALA A 133 -0.91 -4.15 -3.80
CA ALA A 133 -0.92 -5.61 -3.92
C ALA A 133 -1.84 -6.27 -2.86
N SER A 134 -1.78 -5.79 -1.62
CA SER A 134 -2.65 -6.26 -0.53
C SER A 134 -4.12 -5.94 -0.77
N ALA A 135 -4.45 -4.75 -1.26
CA ALA A 135 -5.83 -4.36 -1.58
C ALA A 135 -6.39 -5.23 -2.71
N ARG A 136 -5.62 -5.46 -3.78
CA ARG A 136 -5.97 -6.37 -4.88
C ARG A 136 -6.19 -7.80 -4.38
N ALA A 137 -5.28 -8.34 -3.56
CA ALA A 137 -5.40 -9.69 -3.02
C ALA A 137 -6.66 -9.85 -2.14
N ARG A 138 -7.02 -8.85 -1.33
CA ARG A 138 -8.27 -8.83 -0.54
C ARG A 138 -9.50 -8.82 -1.44
N TYR A 139 -9.48 -8.02 -2.51
CA TYR A 139 -10.58 -7.98 -3.47
C TYR A 139 -10.72 -9.31 -4.20
N ALA A 140 -9.63 -9.90 -4.67
CA ALA A 140 -9.63 -11.22 -5.29
C ALA A 140 -10.16 -12.31 -4.35
N ALA A 141 -9.75 -12.30 -3.07
CA ALA A 141 -10.27 -13.21 -2.06
C ALA A 141 -11.79 -13.04 -1.83
N PHE A 142 -12.30 -11.82 -1.91
CA PHE A 142 -13.74 -11.58 -1.88
C PHE A 142 -14.43 -12.18 -3.11
N LEU A 143 -13.90 -11.96 -4.32
CA LEU A 143 -14.46 -12.50 -5.57
C LEU A 143 -14.47 -14.04 -5.56
N THR A 144 -13.41 -14.68 -5.05
CA THR A 144 -13.37 -16.15 -4.85
C THR A 144 -14.54 -16.63 -3.97
N ARG A 145 -14.81 -15.93 -2.84
CA ARG A 145 -15.94 -16.29 -1.97
C ARG A 145 -17.31 -16.07 -2.64
N GLN A 146 -17.37 -15.28 -3.71
CA GLN A 146 -18.58 -15.08 -4.51
C GLN A 146 -18.65 -16.02 -5.74
N GLY A 147 -17.73 -16.98 -5.88
CA GLY A 147 -17.66 -17.88 -7.04
C GLY A 147 -17.23 -17.20 -8.34
N GLN A 148 -16.69 -15.98 -8.27
CA GLN A 148 -16.18 -15.25 -9.45
C GLN A 148 -14.70 -15.55 -9.68
N ASP A 149 -14.40 -16.84 -9.82
CA ASP A 149 -13.04 -17.37 -9.79
C ASP A 149 -12.16 -16.84 -10.91
N ASP A 150 -12.69 -16.66 -12.13
CA ASP A 150 -11.92 -16.14 -13.26
C ASP A 150 -11.47 -14.70 -13.04
N LYS A 151 -12.36 -13.86 -12.48
CA LYS A 151 -12.01 -12.49 -12.12
C LYS A 151 -11.00 -12.45 -10.97
N ALA A 152 -11.19 -13.32 -9.98
CA ALA A 152 -10.26 -13.44 -8.87
C ALA A 152 -8.86 -13.85 -9.35
N MET A 153 -8.77 -14.85 -10.23
CA MET A 153 -7.50 -15.29 -10.81
C MET A 153 -6.80 -14.21 -11.61
N ALA A 154 -7.53 -13.42 -12.40
CA ALA A 154 -6.94 -12.31 -13.15
C ALA A 154 -6.27 -11.30 -12.20
N ILE A 155 -6.96 -10.91 -11.13
CA ILE A 155 -6.41 -9.97 -10.14
C ILE A 155 -5.23 -10.59 -9.36
N TYR A 156 -5.30 -11.87 -9.01
CA TYR A 156 -4.17 -12.54 -8.35
C TYR A 156 -2.93 -12.60 -9.24
N ARG A 157 -3.08 -12.82 -10.56
CA ARG A 157 -1.96 -12.75 -11.51
C ARG A 157 -1.30 -11.37 -11.52
N GLU A 158 -2.11 -10.30 -11.50
CA GLU A 158 -1.57 -8.93 -11.36
C GLU A 158 -0.76 -8.76 -10.06
N VAL A 159 -1.27 -9.30 -8.95
CA VAL A 159 -0.55 -9.27 -7.65
C VAL A 159 0.77 -10.01 -7.76
N VAL A 160 0.78 -11.22 -8.32
CA VAL A 160 2.00 -12.04 -8.50
C VAL A 160 3.01 -11.31 -9.37
N ASN A 161 2.59 -10.76 -10.51
CA ASN A 161 3.47 -10.05 -11.43
C ASN A 161 4.08 -8.80 -10.77
N ALA A 162 3.27 -8.03 -10.05
CA ALA A 162 3.74 -6.84 -9.32
C ALA A 162 4.74 -7.18 -8.20
N LEU A 163 4.54 -8.30 -7.50
CA LEU A 163 5.45 -8.76 -6.45
C LEU A 163 6.73 -9.38 -7.02
N ALA A 164 6.63 -10.12 -8.14
CA ALA A 164 7.78 -10.72 -8.80
C ALA A 164 8.73 -9.68 -9.38
N SER A 165 8.20 -8.60 -9.94
CA SER A 165 9.00 -7.48 -10.47
C SER A 165 9.62 -6.62 -9.37
N SER A 166 9.05 -6.65 -8.17
CA SER A 166 9.58 -5.92 -7.01
C SER A 166 10.50 -6.81 -6.19
N GLN A 167 11.68 -6.30 -5.82
CA GLN A 167 12.56 -6.99 -4.84
C GLN A 167 12.07 -6.81 -3.40
N ARG A 168 10.77 -6.59 -3.20
CA ARG A 168 10.17 -6.28 -1.90
C ARG A 168 9.85 -7.55 -1.14
N SER A 169 9.88 -7.44 0.19
CA SER A 169 9.44 -8.51 1.06
C SER A 169 7.95 -8.80 0.85
N THR A 170 7.62 -10.06 0.61
CA THR A 170 6.26 -10.58 0.51
C THR A 170 5.73 -11.08 1.87
N ALA A 171 6.48 -10.81 2.95
CA ALA A 171 6.07 -11.18 4.30
C ALA A 171 4.66 -10.64 4.60
N GLY A 172 3.80 -11.49 5.13
CA GLY A 172 2.39 -11.17 5.40
C GLY A 172 1.43 -11.35 4.21
N MET A 173 1.91 -11.56 2.98
CA MET A 173 1.05 -11.81 1.82
C MET A 173 0.57 -13.27 1.74
N ALA A 174 1.25 -14.21 2.37
CA ALA A 174 0.98 -15.66 2.26
C ALA A 174 -0.49 -16.01 2.56
N ASN A 175 -1.05 -15.47 3.64
CA ASN A 175 -2.44 -15.73 4.02
C ASN A 175 -3.44 -15.14 3.01
N MET A 176 -3.12 -14.01 2.39
CA MET A 176 -3.97 -13.37 1.38
C MET A 176 -3.93 -14.11 0.05
N MET A 177 -2.84 -14.81 -0.25
CA MET A 177 -2.66 -15.62 -1.45
C MET A 177 -3.22 -17.05 -1.31
N SER A 178 -3.57 -17.50 -0.12
CA SER A 178 -4.11 -18.86 0.12
C SER A 178 -5.33 -19.20 -0.77
N PRO A 179 -6.31 -18.32 -1.01
CA PRO A 179 -7.40 -18.63 -1.95
C PRO A 179 -6.91 -18.84 -3.39
N TYR A 180 -5.90 -18.08 -3.83
CA TYR A 180 -5.31 -18.25 -5.15
C TYR A 180 -4.68 -19.64 -5.34
N TYR A 181 -3.87 -20.08 -4.38
CA TYR A 181 -3.28 -21.42 -4.45
C TYR A 181 -4.33 -22.52 -4.51
N ARG A 182 -5.44 -22.37 -3.79
CA ARG A 182 -6.56 -23.33 -3.86
C ARG A 182 -7.23 -23.32 -5.23
N LEU A 183 -7.43 -22.18 -5.85
CA LEU A 183 -7.98 -22.07 -7.20
C LEU A 183 -7.05 -22.70 -8.23
N LEU A 184 -5.74 -22.44 -8.14
CA LEU A 184 -4.74 -23.01 -9.04
C LEU A 184 -4.67 -24.54 -8.89
N ALA A 185 -4.67 -25.05 -7.65
CA ALA A 185 -4.67 -26.49 -7.39
C ALA A 185 -5.94 -27.17 -7.94
N ALA A 186 -7.11 -26.55 -7.78
CA ALA A 186 -8.36 -27.09 -8.33
C ALA A 186 -8.37 -27.14 -9.86
N ARG A 187 -7.65 -26.24 -10.54
CA ARG A 187 -7.60 -26.17 -12.01
C ARG A 187 -6.42 -26.94 -12.62
N SER A 188 -5.44 -27.36 -11.82
CA SER A 188 -4.20 -27.97 -12.31
C SER A 188 -4.40 -29.19 -13.19
N ALA A 189 -5.48 -29.96 -12.96
CA ALA A 189 -5.77 -31.14 -13.76
C ALA A 189 -6.29 -30.84 -15.19
N SER A 190 -6.87 -29.68 -15.41
CA SER A 190 -7.52 -29.28 -16.66
C SER A 190 -6.88 -28.10 -17.37
N ASP A 191 -6.04 -27.33 -16.69
CA ASP A 191 -5.41 -26.11 -17.21
C ASP A 191 -3.89 -26.12 -16.92
N PRO A 192 -3.05 -26.44 -17.93
CA PRO A 192 -1.59 -26.40 -17.78
C PRO A 192 -1.06 -25.05 -17.30
N LYS A 193 -1.75 -23.95 -17.67
CA LYS A 193 -1.38 -22.61 -17.22
C LYS A 193 -1.55 -22.43 -15.71
N ALA A 194 -2.48 -23.14 -15.09
CA ALA A 194 -2.64 -23.12 -13.64
C ALA A 194 -1.41 -23.69 -12.91
N ILE A 195 -0.74 -24.69 -13.50
CA ILE A 195 0.50 -25.27 -12.95
C ILE A 195 1.63 -24.24 -13.04
N GLU A 196 1.76 -23.57 -14.17
CA GLU A 196 2.75 -22.52 -14.39
C GLU A 196 2.56 -21.35 -13.42
N ASP A 197 1.32 -20.85 -13.33
CA ASP A 197 0.94 -19.78 -12.40
C ASP A 197 1.20 -20.19 -10.93
N PHE A 198 0.96 -21.47 -10.58
CA PHE A 198 1.23 -22.00 -9.23
C PHE A 198 2.73 -21.99 -8.94
N PHE A 199 3.55 -22.44 -9.88
CA PHE A 199 5.01 -22.42 -9.74
C PHE A 199 5.51 -20.99 -9.53
N VAL A 200 5.13 -20.04 -10.39
CA VAL A 200 5.54 -18.64 -10.29
C VAL A 200 5.10 -18.02 -8.97
N ALA A 201 3.84 -18.23 -8.56
CA ALA A 201 3.33 -17.72 -7.30
C ALA A 201 4.06 -18.32 -6.08
N SER A 202 4.42 -19.62 -6.14
CA SER A 202 5.14 -20.29 -5.05
C SER A 202 6.54 -19.72 -4.83
N GLN A 203 7.20 -19.24 -5.90
CA GLN A 203 8.53 -18.60 -5.80
C GLN A 203 8.50 -17.35 -4.92
N LEU A 204 7.36 -16.66 -4.84
CA LEU A 204 7.21 -15.49 -3.96
C LEU A 204 7.27 -15.84 -2.47
N GLN A 205 7.01 -17.10 -2.13
CA GLN A 205 7.00 -17.58 -0.74
C GLN A 205 8.34 -18.22 -0.31
N ILE A 206 9.19 -18.62 -1.26
CA ILE A 206 10.43 -19.34 -0.97
C ILE A 206 11.52 -18.46 -0.31
N ARG A 207 11.23 -17.20 -0.03
CA ARG A 207 12.19 -16.29 0.62
C ARG A 207 11.96 -15.99 2.12
N PRO A 208 11.21 -16.78 2.91
CA PRO A 208 11.07 -16.47 4.34
C PRO A 208 12.42 -16.46 5.07
N GLY A 209 13.31 -17.43 4.79
CA GLY A 209 14.61 -17.52 5.46
C GLY A 209 15.56 -16.35 5.14
N VAL A 210 15.57 -15.87 3.90
CA VAL A 210 16.34 -14.67 3.52
C VAL A 210 15.75 -13.42 4.14
N ALA A 211 14.42 -13.29 4.15
CA ALA A 211 13.73 -12.18 4.79
C ALA A 211 13.95 -12.19 6.31
N ASP A 212 13.91 -13.35 6.95
CA ASP A 212 14.18 -13.50 8.38
C ASP A 212 15.64 -13.20 8.71
N THR A 213 16.59 -13.69 7.91
CA THR A 213 18.00 -13.36 8.06
C THR A 213 18.26 -11.87 7.86
N GLN A 214 17.63 -11.26 6.86
CA GLN A 214 17.70 -9.82 6.65
C GLN A 214 17.04 -9.04 7.80
N ALA A 215 15.92 -9.52 8.34
CA ALA A 215 15.26 -8.90 9.49
C ALA A 215 16.12 -8.98 10.76
N VAL A 216 16.77 -10.13 11.01
CA VAL A 216 17.73 -10.29 12.10
C VAL A 216 18.94 -9.37 11.89
N LEU A 217 19.55 -9.38 10.71
CA LEU A 217 20.65 -8.48 10.38
C LEU A 217 20.22 -7.01 10.47
N ALA A 218 19.01 -6.67 10.03
CA ALA A 218 18.46 -5.32 10.13
C ALA A 218 18.23 -4.88 11.57
N ARG A 219 18.02 -5.81 12.47
CA ARG A 219 17.84 -5.55 13.91
C ARG A 219 19.16 -5.44 14.64
N GLU A 220 20.09 -6.34 14.35
CA GLU A 220 21.37 -6.46 15.07
C GLU A 220 22.42 -5.47 14.55
N LEU A 221 22.54 -5.28 13.22
CA LEU A 221 23.52 -4.38 12.63
C LEU A 221 23.34 -2.90 13.00
N PRO A 222 22.12 -2.32 13.08
CA PRO A 222 21.95 -0.92 13.47
C PRO A 222 22.39 -0.59 14.88
N SER A 223 22.37 -1.56 15.80
CA SER A 223 22.80 -1.39 17.20
C SER A 223 24.32 -1.39 17.36
N GLY A 224 25.05 -1.86 16.36
CA GLY A 224 26.51 -1.86 16.36
C GLY A 224 27.12 -0.46 16.16
N SER A 225 28.31 -0.27 16.71
CA SER A 225 29.10 0.98 16.57
C SER A 225 30.21 0.90 15.52
N ASN A 226 30.39 -0.24 14.86
CA ASN A 226 31.42 -0.47 13.85
C ASN A 226 31.05 0.11 12.48
N ASP A 227 32.01 0.13 11.56
CA ASP A 227 31.83 0.63 10.20
C ASP A 227 30.79 -0.15 9.41
N GLY A 228 30.66 -1.45 9.65
CA GLY A 228 29.62 -2.29 9.03
C GLY A 228 28.21 -1.85 9.42
N ALA A 229 27.98 -1.55 10.69
CA ALA A 229 26.72 -1.03 11.19
C ALA A 229 26.40 0.35 10.59
N ARG A 230 27.40 1.20 10.42
CA ARG A 230 27.25 2.51 9.77
C ARG A 230 26.85 2.37 8.31
N LEU A 231 27.55 1.53 7.56
CA LEU A 231 27.25 1.27 6.15
C LEU A 231 25.87 0.64 5.97
N PHE A 232 25.49 -0.26 6.86
CA PHE A 232 24.16 -0.87 6.83
C PHE A 232 23.04 0.16 7.06
N ARG A 233 23.22 1.06 8.05
CA ARG A 233 22.26 2.17 8.27
C ARG A 233 22.15 3.07 7.06
N GLN A 234 23.28 3.42 6.42
CA GLN A 234 23.29 4.22 5.20
C GLN A 234 22.60 3.52 4.05
N ALA A 235 22.88 2.24 3.82
CA ALA A 235 22.23 1.44 2.78
C ALA A 235 20.71 1.33 2.99
N THR A 236 20.29 1.14 4.25
CA THR A 236 18.85 1.08 4.60
C THR A 236 18.16 2.43 4.35
N THR A 237 18.82 3.54 4.68
CA THR A 237 18.27 4.88 4.45
C THR A 237 18.17 5.17 2.96
N LEU A 238 19.24 4.91 2.21
CA LEU A 238 19.26 5.08 0.74
C LEU A 238 18.20 4.20 0.05
N GLY A 239 18.00 2.97 0.52
CA GLY A 239 16.96 2.08 0.00
C GLY A 239 15.55 2.66 0.19
N ARG A 240 15.28 3.25 1.35
CA ARG A 240 14.00 3.92 1.62
C ARG A 240 13.82 5.18 0.77
N ASP A 241 14.87 5.96 0.58
CA ASP A 241 14.82 7.19 -0.22
C ASP A 241 14.64 6.86 -1.70
N LEU A 242 15.31 5.81 -2.20
CA LEU A 242 15.10 5.30 -3.55
C LEU A 242 13.65 4.82 -3.78
N GLU A 243 13.09 4.14 -2.81
CA GLU A 243 11.70 3.67 -2.89
C GLU A 243 10.71 4.85 -2.94
N ARG A 244 10.94 5.87 -2.11
CA ARG A 244 10.14 7.11 -2.16
C ARG A 244 10.26 7.81 -3.51
N ALA A 245 11.49 7.91 -4.03
CA ALA A 245 11.73 8.53 -5.33
C ALA A 245 11.04 7.76 -6.46
N ARG A 246 11.04 6.42 -6.44
CA ARG A 246 10.33 5.58 -7.42
C ARG A 246 8.81 5.79 -7.37
N ILE A 247 8.24 5.85 -6.16
CA ILE A 247 6.81 6.11 -5.99
C ILE A 247 6.45 7.49 -6.54
N GLU A 248 7.25 8.50 -6.27
CA GLU A 248 7.02 9.86 -6.76
C GLU A 248 7.21 9.96 -8.27
N ASP A 249 8.22 9.30 -8.82
CA ASP A 249 8.46 9.21 -10.28
C ASP A 249 7.29 8.53 -10.99
N ALA A 250 6.83 7.38 -10.47
CA ALA A 250 5.66 6.69 -11.01
C ALA A 250 4.38 7.55 -10.93
N ARG A 251 4.24 8.36 -9.88
CA ARG A 251 3.14 9.30 -9.72
C ARG A 251 3.23 10.47 -10.71
N LEU A 252 4.42 11.05 -10.88
CA LEU A 252 4.64 12.16 -11.80
C LEU A 252 4.46 11.73 -13.26
N SER A 253 4.86 10.51 -13.61
CA SER A 253 4.70 9.96 -14.95
C SER A 253 3.22 9.72 -15.34
N GLN A 254 2.31 9.68 -14.36
CA GLN A 254 0.86 9.57 -14.60
C GLN A 254 0.16 10.93 -14.73
N LEU A 255 0.85 12.03 -14.43
CA LEU A 255 0.28 13.35 -14.64
C LEU A 255 0.23 13.66 -16.13
N PRO A 256 -0.89 14.18 -16.66
CA PRO A 256 -0.94 14.61 -18.05
C PRO A 256 0.16 15.62 -18.29
N ALA A 257 0.91 15.44 -19.40
CA ALA A 257 1.86 16.45 -19.83
C ALA A 257 1.09 17.76 -19.93
N SER A 258 1.45 18.76 -19.11
CA SER A 258 0.87 20.07 -19.22
C SER A 258 1.08 20.54 -20.66
N ALA A 259 -0.02 20.71 -21.40
CA ALA A 259 0.02 21.24 -22.74
C ALA A 259 0.85 22.53 -22.67
N GLY A 260 2.00 22.50 -23.35
CA GLY A 260 2.89 23.64 -23.39
C GLY A 260 2.08 24.86 -23.87
N THR A 261 1.89 25.81 -23.01
CA THR A 261 1.56 27.16 -23.42
C THR A 261 2.77 27.69 -24.16
N ASN A 262 2.72 27.59 -25.47
CA ASN A 262 3.59 28.35 -26.35
C ASN A 262 3.31 29.83 -26.11
N PRO A 263 4.34 30.68 -26.01
CA PRO A 263 4.19 32.11 -25.85
C PRO A 263 3.57 32.81 -27.08
#